data_9ba9417671c0a796b69104f30f5f5225
#
_entry.id   9ba9417671c0a796b69104f30f5f5225
#
_cell.length_a   1.000
_cell.length_b   1.000
_cell.length_c   1.000
_cell.angle_alpha   90.00
_cell.angle_beta   90.00
_cell.angle_gamma   90.00
#
_symmetry.space_group_name_H-M   'P 1'
#
loop_
_entity.id
_entity.type
_entity.pdbx_description
1 polymer ?
#
loop_
_entity_poly.entity_id
_entity_poly.type
_entity_poly.pdbx_seq_one_letter_code
_entity_poly.pdbx_strand_id
1 'polypeptide(L)'
;MNHYLKPLFVGIFFSVATYAQAAEIKVAVASNFANVLKEIAVEFQKDTGHQLAITPGATGKFYAQINNGAPFDVFFSADDETPTKLVKEGKAVAASQFTYAIGRLALWSPLPELIDKTPDVLKTDKFKFLAIANAKVAPYGQAAVLTMQKLGLLSKLEPRIVQGESISQTYQFVATGNAQLGFVALSQILEHGKIKSGSAWVVPEEMHDQLKQDAVVLGACKQPVVCQTLMDYLKSDKAKTIMTSYGYK
;
A
#
# COMPACT_ATOMS: atom_id res chain seq x y z
N MET A 1 0.61 -83.15 -16.94
CA MET A 1 0.15 -81.86 -17.43
C MET A 1 0.12 -80.88 -16.28
N ASN A 2 1.19 -80.06 -16.09
CA ASN A 2 1.31 -79.13 -15.01
C ASN A 2 0.95 -77.72 -15.52
N HIS A 3 -0.16 -77.19 -15.03
CA HIS A 3 -0.55 -75.78 -15.31
C HIS A 3 0.05 -74.89 -14.22
N TYR A 4 1.06 -74.09 -14.60
CA TYR A 4 1.57 -73.01 -13.74
C TYR A 4 0.66 -71.75 -13.93
N LEU A 5 -0.11 -71.43 -12.85
CA LEU A 5 -0.75 -70.12 -12.73
C LEU A 5 0.31 -69.06 -12.39
N LYS A 6 0.46 -68.05 -13.25
CA LYS A 6 1.27 -66.87 -12.96
C LYS A 6 0.44 -65.89 -12.12
N PRO A 7 0.97 -65.40 -10.97
CA PRO A 7 0.27 -64.36 -10.22
C PRO A 7 0.32 -63.01 -10.98
N LEU A 8 -0.86 -62.41 -11.16
CA LEU A 8 -1.02 -61.06 -11.73
C LEU A 8 -0.81 -60.08 -10.56
N PHE A 9 0.34 -59.38 -10.55
CA PHE A 9 0.60 -58.28 -9.60
C PHE A 9 -0.12 -57.03 -10.10
N VAL A 10 -1.26 -56.67 -9.49
CA VAL A 10 -1.93 -55.38 -9.70
C VAL A 10 -1.26 -54.36 -8.79
N GLY A 11 -0.38 -53.52 -9.37
CA GLY A 11 0.21 -52.39 -8.68
C GLY A 11 -0.83 -51.29 -8.45
N ILE A 12 -1.27 -51.12 -7.22
CA ILE A 12 -2.12 -49.96 -6.83
C ILE A 12 -1.21 -48.75 -6.72
N PHE A 13 -1.28 -47.83 -7.71
CA PHE A 13 -0.68 -46.51 -7.64
C PHE A 13 -1.51 -45.63 -6.68
N PHE A 14 -1.03 -45.45 -5.44
CA PHE A 14 -1.56 -44.45 -4.54
C PHE A 14 -1.09 -43.04 -5.06
N SER A 15 -1.96 -42.33 -5.75
CA SER A 15 -1.76 -40.90 -6.02
C SER A 15 -1.89 -40.17 -4.68
N VAL A 16 -0.78 -39.79 -4.07
CA VAL A 16 -0.77 -38.86 -2.93
C VAL A 16 -1.11 -37.48 -3.48
N ALA A 17 -2.37 -37.09 -3.39
CA ALA A 17 -2.77 -35.69 -3.62
C ALA A 17 -2.16 -34.87 -2.48
N THR A 18 -1.07 -34.16 -2.74
CA THR A 18 -0.55 -33.13 -1.87
C THR A 18 -1.56 -31.98 -1.86
N TYR A 19 -2.44 -31.94 -0.87
CA TYR A 19 -3.24 -30.77 -0.58
C TYR A 19 -2.26 -29.63 -0.24
N ALA A 20 -2.12 -28.64 -1.10
CA ALA A 20 -1.44 -27.41 -0.76
C ALA A 20 -2.20 -26.80 0.43
N GLN A 21 -1.59 -26.83 1.61
CA GLN A 21 -2.20 -26.28 2.83
C GLN A 21 -2.33 -24.77 2.65
N ALA A 22 -3.56 -24.26 2.79
CA ALA A 22 -3.80 -22.82 2.80
C ALA A 22 -2.95 -22.17 3.89
N ALA A 23 -2.19 -21.15 3.52
CA ALA A 23 -1.33 -20.42 4.44
C ALA A 23 -1.84 -19.00 4.59
N GLU A 24 -1.62 -18.40 5.78
CA GLU A 24 -1.88 -17.00 6.04
C GLU A 24 -0.56 -16.23 6.08
N ILE A 25 -0.46 -15.17 5.28
CA ILE A 25 0.69 -14.25 5.22
C ILE A 25 0.33 -12.99 6.02
N LYS A 26 1.12 -12.65 7.03
CA LYS A 26 0.95 -11.44 7.84
C LYS A 26 1.61 -10.26 7.15
N VAL A 27 0.80 -9.34 6.68
CA VAL A 27 1.25 -8.22 5.86
C VAL A 27 1.15 -6.91 6.63
N ALA A 28 2.29 -6.22 6.79
CA ALA A 28 2.33 -4.80 7.12
C ALA A 28 2.21 -3.99 5.83
N VAL A 29 1.23 -3.09 5.74
CA VAL A 29 1.01 -2.29 4.53
C VAL A 29 0.85 -0.80 4.84
N ALA A 30 1.59 0.04 4.11
CA ALA A 30 1.37 1.47 4.13
C ALA A 30 -0.08 1.78 3.74
N SER A 31 -0.76 2.57 4.56
CA SER A 31 -2.22 2.67 4.54
C SER A 31 -2.84 3.26 3.27
N ASN A 32 -2.04 3.93 2.43
CA ASN A 32 -2.46 4.36 1.09
C ASN A 32 -2.76 3.18 0.15
N PHE A 33 -2.09 2.03 0.35
CA PHE A 33 -2.24 0.84 -0.49
C PHE A 33 -3.21 -0.19 0.10
N ALA A 34 -3.70 0.02 1.33
CA ALA A 34 -4.48 -0.97 2.06
C ALA A 34 -5.76 -1.44 1.32
N ASN A 35 -6.51 -0.53 0.70
CA ASN A 35 -7.74 -0.90 -0.03
C ASN A 35 -7.42 -1.66 -1.31
N VAL A 36 -6.38 -1.25 -2.02
CA VAL A 36 -5.89 -1.94 -3.24
C VAL A 36 -5.41 -3.35 -2.90
N LEU A 37 -4.62 -3.48 -1.81
CA LEU A 37 -4.15 -4.79 -1.37
C LEU A 37 -5.28 -5.71 -0.93
N LYS A 38 -6.37 -5.19 -0.35
CA LYS A 38 -7.56 -5.99 -0.02
C LYS A 38 -8.22 -6.56 -1.27
N GLU A 39 -8.33 -5.78 -2.34
CA GLU A 39 -8.87 -6.26 -3.62
C GLU A 39 -7.94 -7.31 -4.25
N ILE A 40 -6.64 -7.03 -4.26
CA ILE A 40 -5.63 -8.01 -4.70
C ILE A 40 -5.70 -9.29 -3.86
N ALA A 41 -5.91 -9.20 -2.54
CA ALA A 41 -5.98 -10.35 -1.64
C ALA A 41 -7.14 -11.30 -1.97
N VAL A 42 -8.28 -10.77 -2.41
CA VAL A 42 -9.43 -11.59 -2.85
C VAL A 42 -9.05 -12.43 -4.06
N GLU A 43 -8.44 -11.81 -5.07
CA GLU A 43 -8.00 -12.53 -6.28
C GLU A 43 -6.82 -13.46 -5.99
N PHE A 44 -5.88 -13.06 -5.15
CA PHE A 44 -4.77 -13.89 -4.70
C PHE A 44 -5.26 -15.15 -3.99
N GLN A 45 -6.21 -15.03 -3.07
CA GLN A 45 -6.80 -16.17 -2.37
C GLN A 45 -7.51 -17.12 -3.34
N LYS A 46 -8.26 -16.58 -4.30
CA LYS A 46 -8.96 -17.37 -5.31
C LYS A 46 -7.99 -18.17 -6.19
N ASP A 47 -6.87 -17.55 -6.58
CA ASP A 47 -5.92 -18.14 -7.53
C ASP A 47 -4.92 -19.11 -6.84
N THR A 48 -4.60 -18.89 -5.55
CA THR A 48 -3.55 -19.64 -4.84
C THR A 48 -4.03 -20.42 -3.61
N GLY A 49 -5.21 -20.12 -3.09
CA GLY A 49 -5.73 -20.66 -1.83
C GLY A 49 -5.13 -20.01 -0.57
N HIS A 50 -4.09 -19.15 -0.68
CA HIS A 50 -3.47 -18.48 0.45
C HIS A 50 -4.22 -17.21 0.84
N GLN A 51 -4.11 -16.80 2.12
CA GLN A 51 -4.79 -15.65 2.68
C GLN A 51 -3.80 -14.57 3.14
N LEU A 52 -4.24 -13.31 3.14
CA LEU A 52 -3.46 -12.20 3.66
C LEU A 52 -4.11 -11.63 4.93
N ALA A 53 -3.37 -11.63 6.05
CA ALA A 53 -3.71 -10.89 7.26
C ALA A 53 -3.14 -9.47 7.15
N ILE A 54 -3.95 -8.54 6.66
CA ILE A 54 -3.53 -7.18 6.28
C ILE A 54 -3.62 -6.24 7.47
N THR A 55 -2.49 -5.64 7.87
CA THR A 55 -2.40 -4.61 8.92
C THR A 55 -1.99 -3.28 8.27
N PRO A 56 -2.90 -2.28 8.20
CA PRO A 56 -2.56 -0.97 7.65
C PRO A 56 -1.93 -0.03 8.68
N GLY A 57 -0.98 0.81 8.25
CA GLY A 57 -0.32 1.78 9.11
C GLY A 57 0.57 2.77 8.35
N ALA A 58 1.35 3.56 9.09
CA ALA A 58 2.36 4.43 8.49
C ALA A 58 3.69 3.67 8.30
N THR A 59 4.37 3.93 7.19
CA THR A 59 5.65 3.32 6.82
C THR A 59 6.68 3.36 7.98
N GLY A 60 6.93 4.54 8.56
CA GLY A 60 7.91 4.68 9.65
C GLY A 60 7.48 4.01 10.96
N LYS A 61 6.16 3.85 11.21
CA LYS A 61 5.68 3.07 12.35
C LYS A 61 5.96 1.58 12.16
N PHE A 62 5.77 1.05 10.94
CA PHE A 62 6.12 -0.34 10.64
C PHE A 62 7.61 -0.59 10.71
N TYR A 63 8.43 0.35 10.22
CA TYR A 63 9.88 0.26 10.41
C TYR A 63 10.26 0.06 11.88
N ALA A 64 9.70 0.87 12.78
CA ALA A 64 9.96 0.74 14.22
C ALA A 64 9.45 -0.60 14.79
N GLN A 65 8.26 -1.06 14.39
CA GLN A 65 7.69 -2.33 14.83
C GLN A 65 8.52 -3.53 14.35
N ILE A 66 8.94 -3.53 13.08
CA ILE A 66 9.76 -4.61 12.49
C ILE A 66 11.10 -4.69 13.19
N ASN A 67 11.75 -3.56 13.47
CA ASN A 67 13.01 -3.53 14.22
C ASN A 67 12.86 -4.05 15.65
N ASN A 68 11.69 -3.85 16.27
CA ASN A 68 11.34 -4.40 17.56
C ASN A 68 10.78 -5.84 17.51
N GLY A 69 10.90 -6.53 16.38
CA GLY A 69 10.55 -7.94 16.24
C GLY A 69 9.07 -8.24 15.99
N ALA A 70 8.29 -7.28 15.49
CA ALA A 70 6.91 -7.54 15.10
C ALA A 70 6.85 -8.66 14.03
N PRO A 71 5.94 -9.66 14.19
CA PRO A 71 5.95 -10.87 13.40
C PRO A 71 5.21 -10.71 12.06
N PHE A 72 5.63 -9.75 11.24
CA PHE A 72 5.15 -9.61 9.87
C PHE A 72 6.01 -10.44 8.92
N ASP A 73 5.38 -10.97 7.88
CA ASP A 73 6.02 -11.80 6.84
C ASP A 73 6.45 -10.95 5.63
N VAL A 74 5.61 -9.97 5.25
CA VAL A 74 5.84 -9.09 4.10
C VAL A 74 5.52 -7.65 4.49
N PHE A 75 6.33 -6.71 4.00
CA PHE A 75 6.11 -5.29 4.18
C PHE A 75 5.93 -4.57 2.85
N PHE A 76 4.82 -3.83 2.72
CA PHE A 76 4.51 -2.91 1.63
C PHE A 76 4.70 -1.48 2.11
N SER A 77 5.79 -0.86 1.72
CA SER A 77 6.12 0.51 2.06
C SER A 77 5.49 1.52 1.11
N ALA A 78 5.34 2.77 1.55
CA ALA A 78 5.00 3.90 0.69
C ALA A 78 6.24 4.67 0.18
N ASP A 79 7.44 4.15 0.44
CA ASP A 79 8.73 4.61 -0.06
C ASP A 79 9.62 3.42 -0.42
N ASP A 80 10.78 3.66 -1.06
CA ASP A 80 11.82 2.69 -1.38
C ASP A 80 12.98 2.72 -0.35
N GLU A 81 13.10 3.78 0.43
CA GLU A 81 14.17 3.97 1.40
C GLU A 81 14.01 3.04 2.62
N THR A 82 12.79 2.92 3.15
CA THR A 82 12.51 2.13 4.35
C THR A 82 12.77 0.64 4.13
N PRO A 83 12.29 -0.02 3.05
CA PRO A 83 12.68 -1.40 2.73
C PRO A 83 14.18 -1.57 2.53
N THR A 84 14.83 -0.64 1.82
CA THR A 84 16.28 -0.65 1.63
C THR A 84 17.05 -0.60 2.96
N LYS A 85 16.56 0.19 3.92
CA LYS A 85 17.14 0.27 5.26
C LYS A 85 16.96 -1.04 6.03
N LEU A 86 15.78 -1.65 5.99
CA LEU A 86 15.53 -2.96 6.61
C LEU A 86 16.42 -4.06 6.02
N VAL A 87 16.68 -4.04 4.70
CA VAL A 87 17.62 -4.95 4.04
C VAL A 87 19.04 -4.76 4.57
N LYS A 88 19.52 -3.51 4.65
CA LYS A 88 20.86 -3.19 5.19
C LYS A 88 21.05 -3.60 6.64
N GLU A 89 19.96 -3.57 7.42
CA GLU A 89 19.92 -3.97 8.84
C GLU A 89 19.70 -5.49 9.03
N GLY A 90 19.63 -6.27 7.95
CA GLY A 90 19.41 -7.72 8.00
C GLY A 90 18.02 -8.14 8.45
N LYS A 91 17.03 -7.23 8.40
CA LYS A 91 15.64 -7.48 8.77
C LYS A 91 14.76 -7.94 7.62
N ALA A 92 15.23 -7.78 6.38
CA ALA A 92 14.50 -8.12 5.18
C ALA A 92 15.41 -8.81 4.15
N VAL A 93 14.81 -9.58 3.25
CA VAL A 93 15.48 -10.38 2.21
C VAL A 93 15.76 -9.51 0.99
N ALA A 94 17.02 -9.15 0.74
CA ALA A 94 17.43 -8.23 -0.33
C ALA A 94 16.89 -8.62 -1.71
N ALA A 95 16.96 -9.91 -2.07
CA ALA A 95 16.51 -10.41 -3.38
C ALA A 95 15.00 -10.29 -3.61
N SER A 96 14.21 -10.02 -2.56
CA SER A 96 12.76 -9.88 -2.65
C SER A 96 12.30 -8.44 -2.83
N GLN A 97 13.17 -7.44 -2.61
CA GLN A 97 12.78 -6.04 -2.71
C GLN A 97 12.55 -5.62 -4.17
N PHE A 98 11.42 -4.99 -4.43
CA PHE A 98 11.14 -4.35 -5.72
C PHE A 98 10.08 -3.25 -5.58
N THR A 99 10.11 -2.28 -6.50
CA THR A 99 9.07 -1.25 -6.61
C THR A 99 7.81 -1.86 -7.22
N TYR A 100 6.73 -1.93 -6.45
CA TYR A 100 5.46 -2.49 -6.91
C TYR A 100 4.53 -1.42 -7.52
N ALA A 101 4.69 -0.14 -7.14
CA ALA A 101 3.86 0.95 -7.64
C ALA A 101 4.52 2.33 -7.44
N ILE A 102 4.10 3.30 -8.23
CA ILE A 102 4.39 4.73 -8.01
C ILE A 102 3.10 5.40 -7.53
N GLY A 103 3.14 5.94 -6.31
CA GLY A 103 2.02 6.64 -5.70
C GLY A 103 1.84 8.05 -6.24
N ARG A 104 0.65 8.62 -6.06
CA ARG A 104 0.31 9.99 -6.45
C ARG A 104 -0.38 10.72 -5.30
N LEU A 105 0.01 11.97 -5.07
CA LEU A 105 -0.60 12.85 -4.07
C LEU A 105 -1.74 13.65 -4.69
N ALA A 106 -2.79 13.91 -3.91
CA ALA A 106 -3.88 14.81 -4.30
C ALA A 106 -4.28 15.69 -3.11
N LEU A 107 -4.59 16.95 -3.38
CA LEU A 107 -5.38 17.81 -2.49
C LEU A 107 -6.85 17.47 -2.75
N TRP A 108 -7.59 17.11 -1.71
CA TRP A 108 -8.99 16.67 -1.84
C TRP A 108 -9.89 17.30 -0.79
N SER A 109 -11.14 17.50 -1.17
CA SER A 109 -12.25 17.88 -0.29
C SER A 109 -13.51 17.08 -0.65
N PRO A 110 -14.35 16.67 0.32
CA PRO A 110 -15.65 16.08 0.03
C PRO A 110 -16.64 17.08 -0.59
N LEU A 111 -16.35 18.38 -0.52
CA LEU A 111 -17.18 19.44 -1.10
C LEU A 111 -16.93 19.53 -2.62
N PRO A 112 -17.96 19.44 -3.48
CA PRO A 112 -17.79 19.29 -4.92
C PRO A 112 -17.06 20.46 -5.62
N GLU A 113 -17.16 21.68 -5.08
CA GLU A 113 -16.68 22.90 -5.74
C GLU A 113 -15.60 23.64 -4.94
N LEU A 114 -15.09 23.05 -3.85
CA LEU A 114 -14.09 23.72 -3.03
C LEU A 114 -12.73 23.83 -3.75
N ILE A 115 -12.39 22.83 -4.56
CA ILE A 115 -11.12 22.74 -5.31
C ILE A 115 -11.44 22.73 -6.81
N ASP A 116 -10.95 23.72 -7.54
CA ASP A 116 -11.18 23.92 -8.98
C ASP A 116 -10.11 23.28 -9.89
N LYS A 117 -9.50 22.19 -9.45
CA LYS A 117 -8.38 21.49 -10.11
C LYS A 117 -7.05 22.26 -10.05
N THR A 118 -6.96 23.30 -9.23
CA THR A 118 -5.74 24.06 -8.94
C THR A 118 -5.47 24.11 -7.44
N PRO A 119 -4.24 24.50 -6.99
CA PRO A 119 -3.96 24.69 -5.58
C PRO A 119 -4.48 26.01 -5.01
N ASP A 120 -5.18 26.84 -5.79
CA ASP A 120 -5.50 28.21 -5.42
C ASP A 120 -6.37 28.36 -4.19
N VAL A 121 -7.21 27.35 -3.88
CA VAL A 121 -7.95 27.29 -2.62
C VAL A 121 -7.03 27.45 -1.40
N LEU A 122 -5.78 26.99 -1.46
CA LEU A 122 -4.81 27.08 -0.36
C LEU A 122 -4.41 28.54 -0.03
N LYS A 123 -4.64 29.48 -0.95
CA LYS A 123 -4.35 30.92 -0.77
C LYS A 123 -5.53 31.66 -0.14
N THR A 124 -6.70 31.02 0.01
CA THR A 124 -7.97 31.61 0.44
C THR A 124 -8.31 31.29 1.88
N ASP A 125 -9.36 31.94 2.41
CA ASP A 125 -9.94 31.64 3.71
C ASP A 125 -11.21 30.77 3.64
N LYS A 126 -11.41 30.07 2.49
CA LYS A 126 -12.56 29.19 2.28
C LYS A 126 -12.51 27.90 3.13
N PHE A 127 -11.45 27.67 3.90
CA PHE A 127 -11.32 26.54 4.81
C PHE A 127 -10.64 26.98 6.11
N LYS A 128 -10.93 26.26 7.20
CA LYS A 128 -10.31 26.50 8.51
C LYS A 128 -9.11 25.56 8.73
N PHE A 129 -9.26 24.28 8.39
CA PHE A 129 -8.27 23.26 8.63
C PHE A 129 -7.88 22.52 7.35
N LEU A 130 -6.58 22.23 7.23
CA LEU A 130 -5.94 21.42 6.18
C LEU A 130 -5.35 20.16 6.83
N ALA A 131 -5.83 18.99 6.44
CA ALA A 131 -5.27 17.74 6.94
C ALA A 131 -4.06 17.30 6.13
N ILE A 132 -2.99 16.87 6.83
CA ILE A 132 -1.84 16.17 6.24
C ILE A 132 -1.45 14.97 7.11
N ALA A 133 -0.76 13.99 6.53
CA ALA A 133 -0.16 12.92 7.33
C ALA A 133 1.13 13.42 8.02
N ASN A 134 1.49 12.78 9.12
CA ASN A 134 2.72 13.09 9.85
C ASN A 134 3.95 12.85 8.95
N ALA A 135 4.60 13.94 8.52
CA ALA A 135 5.73 13.90 7.59
C ALA A 135 6.95 13.13 8.13
N LYS A 136 7.05 12.94 9.45
CA LYS A 136 8.17 12.18 10.07
C LYS A 136 8.07 10.67 9.86
N VAL A 137 6.87 10.16 9.60
CA VAL A 137 6.60 8.71 9.53
C VAL A 137 5.79 8.28 8.31
N ALA A 138 5.28 9.23 7.51
CA ALA A 138 4.45 8.95 6.35
C ALA A 138 4.98 9.68 5.10
N PRO A 139 5.42 8.96 4.05
CA PRO A 139 5.94 9.56 2.82
C PRO A 139 4.98 10.53 2.14
N TYR A 140 3.69 10.25 2.16
CA TYR A 140 2.66 11.18 1.67
C TYR A 140 2.58 12.48 2.47
N GLY A 141 2.88 12.44 3.78
CA GLY A 141 2.98 13.63 4.61
C GLY A 141 4.18 14.49 4.23
N GLN A 142 5.32 13.86 3.97
CA GLN A 142 6.51 14.56 3.46
C GLN A 142 6.25 15.17 2.08
N ALA A 143 5.62 14.45 1.17
CA ALA A 143 5.23 14.96 -0.14
C ALA A 143 4.29 16.17 -0.04
N ALA A 144 3.35 16.19 0.92
CA ALA A 144 2.48 17.32 1.17
C ALA A 144 3.26 18.56 1.65
N VAL A 145 4.21 18.37 2.58
CA VAL A 145 5.09 19.45 3.07
C VAL A 145 5.93 20.02 1.92
N LEU A 146 6.58 19.18 1.12
CA LEU A 146 7.37 19.59 -0.03
C LEU A 146 6.52 20.36 -1.06
N THR A 147 5.30 19.89 -1.32
CA THR A 147 4.34 20.59 -2.21
C THR A 147 4.02 21.99 -1.69
N MET A 148 3.68 22.12 -0.40
CA MET A 148 3.40 23.43 0.20
C MET A 148 4.63 24.34 0.22
N GLN A 149 5.84 23.79 0.40
CA GLN A 149 7.10 24.55 0.30
C GLN A 149 7.32 25.10 -1.11
N LYS A 150 7.16 24.25 -2.15
CA LYS A 150 7.31 24.67 -3.55
C LYS A 150 6.27 25.69 -3.98
N LEU A 151 5.07 25.65 -3.39
CA LEU A 151 4.04 26.67 -3.58
C LEU A 151 4.33 27.97 -2.80
N GLY A 152 5.32 27.99 -1.89
CA GLY A 152 5.62 29.12 -1.02
C GLY A 152 4.55 29.36 0.06
N LEU A 153 3.75 28.32 0.39
CA LEU A 153 2.59 28.43 1.28
C LEU A 153 2.76 27.76 2.64
N LEU A 154 3.85 27.00 2.89
CA LEU A 154 3.99 26.20 4.10
C LEU A 154 3.80 27.03 5.38
N SER A 155 4.54 28.12 5.54
CA SER A 155 4.48 28.96 6.76
C SER A 155 3.09 29.58 6.97
N LYS A 156 2.38 29.94 5.88
CA LYS A 156 1.01 30.47 5.96
C LYS A 156 0.01 29.40 6.37
N LEU A 157 0.21 28.16 5.96
CA LEU A 157 -0.70 27.05 6.18
C LEU A 157 -0.44 26.31 7.50
N GLU A 158 0.78 26.37 8.03
CA GLU A 158 1.20 25.65 9.25
C GLU A 158 0.22 25.81 10.43
N PRO A 159 -0.29 27.02 10.78
CA PRO A 159 -1.26 27.19 11.85
C PRO A 159 -2.63 26.54 11.61
N ARG A 160 -2.90 26.16 10.37
CA ARG A 160 -4.17 25.54 9.93
C ARG A 160 -4.05 24.02 9.74
N ILE A 161 -2.85 23.45 9.94
CA ILE A 161 -2.59 22.04 9.72
C ILE A 161 -3.17 21.19 10.85
N VAL A 162 -3.93 20.17 10.47
CA VAL A 162 -4.34 19.06 11.33
C VAL A 162 -3.58 17.81 10.87
N GLN A 163 -2.79 17.24 11.77
CA GLN A 163 -1.90 16.13 11.43
C GLN A 163 -2.51 14.79 11.79
N GLY A 164 -2.67 13.90 10.80
CA GLY A 164 -2.98 12.49 10.99
C GLY A 164 -1.71 11.66 11.16
N GLU A 165 -1.78 10.62 11.97
CA GLU A 165 -0.68 9.69 12.22
C GLU A 165 -0.37 8.76 11.03
N SER A 166 -1.27 8.71 10.04
CA SER A 166 -1.13 8.01 8.78
C SER A 166 -1.96 8.70 7.69
N ILE A 167 -1.71 8.37 6.43
CA ILE A 167 -2.50 8.94 5.32
C ILE A 167 -3.97 8.49 5.38
N SER A 168 -4.29 7.33 5.97
CA SER A 168 -5.69 6.92 6.18
C SER A 168 -6.39 7.77 7.25
N GLN A 169 -5.72 8.11 8.35
CA GLN A 169 -6.30 9.01 9.34
C GLN A 169 -6.47 10.42 8.77
N THR A 170 -5.53 10.88 7.96
CA THR A 170 -5.65 12.14 7.23
C THR A 170 -6.90 12.17 6.35
N TYR A 171 -7.10 11.12 5.54
CA TYR A 171 -8.31 10.95 4.75
C TYR A 171 -9.58 10.99 5.62
N GLN A 172 -9.57 10.29 6.77
CA GLN A 172 -10.73 10.28 7.68
C GLN A 172 -11.03 11.68 8.23
N PHE A 173 -10.03 12.48 8.61
CA PHE A 173 -10.25 13.86 9.07
C PHE A 173 -10.98 14.69 8.02
N VAL A 174 -10.66 14.52 6.75
CA VAL A 174 -11.33 15.24 5.67
C VAL A 174 -12.72 14.65 5.41
N ALA A 175 -12.84 13.33 5.30
CA ALA A 175 -14.10 12.65 5.00
C ALA A 175 -15.19 12.87 6.06
N THR A 176 -14.78 13.07 7.32
CA THR A 176 -15.69 13.33 8.46
C THR A 176 -15.89 14.82 8.77
N GLY A 177 -15.29 15.74 7.98
CA GLY A 177 -15.44 17.18 8.16
C GLY A 177 -14.58 17.81 9.27
N ASN A 178 -13.71 17.05 9.93
CA ASN A 178 -12.75 17.60 10.90
C ASN A 178 -11.71 18.52 10.24
N ALA A 179 -11.48 18.36 8.94
CA ALA A 179 -10.80 19.30 8.08
C ALA A 179 -11.59 19.44 6.77
N GLN A 180 -11.65 20.65 6.19
CA GLN A 180 -12.42 20.89 4.97
C GLN A 180 -11.74 20.34 3.73
N LEU A 181 -10.41 20.21 3.76
CA LEU A 181 -9.58 19.63 2.70
C LEU A 181 -8.31 19.03 3.32
N GLY A 182 -7.62 18.21 2.53
CA GLY A 182 -6.36 17.63 2.96
C GLY A 182 -5.58 17.02 1.81
N PHE A 183 -4.28 16.84 2.04
CA PHE A 183 -3.43 16.07 1.14
C PHE A 183 -3.58 14.59 1.44
N VAL A 184 -4.09 13.85 0.46
CA VAL A 184 -4.41 12.40 0.55
C VAL A 184 -3.71 11.63 -0.57
N ALA A 185 -3.64 10.31 -0.46
CA ALA A 185 -3.22 9.50 -1.59
C ALA A 185 -4.33 9.47 -2.65
N LEU A 186 -3.96 9.61 -3.93
CA LEU A 186 -4.95 9.55 -5.02
C LEU A 186 -5.74 8.23 -4.97
N SER A 187 -5.11 7.13 -4.60
CA SER A 187 -5.74 5.81 -4.42
C SER A 187 -6.88 5.75 -3.39
N GLN A 188 -6.95 6.71 -2.47
CA GLN A 188 -8.02 6.75 -1.48
C GLN A 188 -9.31 7.39 -2.02
N ILE A 189 -9.17 8.23 -3.04
CA ILE A 189 -10.27 9.01 -3.63
C ILE A 189 -10.62 8.60 -5.07
N LEU A 190 -9.75 7.81 -5.72
CA LEU A 190 -9.96 7.33 -7.09
C LEU A 190 -10.49 5.88 -7.05
N GLU A 191 -11.44 5.59 -7.91
CA GLU A 191 -11.96 4.24 -8.14
C GLU A 191 -12.37 4.12 -9.60
N HIS A 192 -11.91 3.08 -10.26
CA HIS A 192 -12.15 2.86 -11.70
C HIS A 192 -11.86 4.11 -12.55
N GLY A 193 -10.76 4.82 -12.25
CA GLY A 193 -10.32 6.00 -12.99
C GLY A 193 -11.11 7.29 -12.72
N LYS A 194 -12.06 7.28 -11.77
CA LYS A 194 -12.88 8.46 -11.42
C LYS A 194 -12.74 8.81 -9.94
N ILE A 195 -12.76 10.10 -9.62
CA ILE A 195 -12.85 10.57 -8.23
C ILE A 195 -14.24 10.21 -7.70
N LYS A 196 -14.30 9.50 -6.58
CA LYS A 196 -15.53 8.97 -5.97
C LYS A 196 -16.52 10.07 -5.58
N SER A 197 -16.02 11.17 -5.03
CA SER A 197 -16.83 12.30 -4.55
C SER A 197 -15.99 13.54 -4.32
N GLY A 198 -16.66 14.70 -4.25
CA GLY A 198 -16.03 15.96 -3.93
C GLY A 198 -15.22 16.56 -5.07
N SER A 199 -14.20 17.32 -4.72
CA SER A 199 -13.31 18.01 -5.64
C SER A 199 -11.85 17.75 -5.29
N ALA A 200 -10.97 17.74 -6.30
CA ALA A 200 -9.55 17.47 -6.08
C ALA A 200 -8.65 18.18 -7.09
N TRP A 201 -7.44 18.43 -6.62
CA TRP A 201 -6.29 18.76 -7.44
C TRP A 201 -5.24 17.65 -7.30
N VAL A 202 -4.96 16.94 -8.39
CA VAL A 202 -3.89 15.95 -8.40
C VAL A 202 -2.57 16.71 -8.47
N VAL A 203 -1.72 16.51 -7.48
CA VAL A 203 -0.45 17.23 -7.37
C VAL A 203 0.47 16.80 -8.51
N PRO A 204 1.04 17.76 -9.28
CA PRO A 204 2.05 17.46 -10.30
C PRO A 204 3.29 16.79 -9.68
N GLU A 205 3.90 15.84 -10.42
CA GLU A 205 5.02 15.04 -9.92
C GLU A 205 6.26 15.85 -9.57
N GLU A 206 6.45 16.98 -10.23
CA GLU A 206 7.55 17.91 -9.94
C GLU A 206 7.40 18.67 -8.62
N MET A 207 6.24 18.59 -7.94
CA MET A 207 5.99 19.28 -6.67
C MET A 207 6.53 18.54 -5.45
N HIS A 208 6.92 17.30 -5.58
CA HIS A 208 7.51 16.49 -4.51
C HIS A 208 8.39 15.39 -5.08
N ASP A 209 9.13 14.68 -4.24
CA ASP A 209 9.89 13.52 -4.66
C ASP A 209 8.96 12.39 -5.09
N GLN A 210 9.41 11.55 -6.03
CA GLN A 210 8.60 10.45 -6.53
C GLN A 210 8.28 9.46 -5.41
N LEU A 211 7.00 9.15 -5.24
CA LEU A 211 6.52 8.19 -4.23
C LEU A 211 6.68 6.76 -4.75
N LYS A 212 7.93 6.31 -4.90
CA LYS A 212 8.23 4.91 -5.22
C LYS A 212 7.87 4.05 -4.03
N GLN A 213 7.09 3.00 -4.27
CA GLN A 213 6.59 2.12 -3.22
C GLN A 213 7.18 0.73 -3.39
N ASP A 214 8.01 0.33 -2.44
CA ASP A 214 8.66 -0.97 -2.48
C ASP A 214 7.99 -1.98 -1.55
N ALA A 215 7.95 -3.23 -2.01
CA ALA A 215 7.61 -4.38 -1.20
C ALA A 215 8.86 -5.21 -0.89
N VAL A 216 8.87 -5.87 0.27
CA VAL A 216 9.98 -6.73 0.69
C VAL A 216 9.47 -7.86 1.60
N VAL A 217 10.04 -9.05 1.43
CA VAL A 217 9.85 -10.17 2.38
C VAL A 217 10.72 -9.93 3.61
N LEU A 218 10.12 -10.04 4.79
CA LEU A 218 10.83 -9.84 6.05
C LEU A 218 11.54 -11.12 6.52
N GLY A 219 12.62 -10.96 7.27
CA GLY A 219 13.35 -12.08 7.84
C GLY A 219 12.54 -12.95 8.82
N ALA A 220 11.41 -12.43 9.33
CA ALA A 220 10.47 -13.15 10.17
C ALA A 220 9.54 -14.09 9.40
N CYS A 221 9.48 -14.04 8.05
CA CYS A 221 8.63 -14.91 7.24
C CYS A 221 8.99 -16.38 7.45
N LYS A 222 8.04 -17.16 7.97
CA LYS A 222 8.22 -18.59 8.25
C LYS A 222 7.92 -19.47 7.04
N GLN A 223 7.31 -18.93 5.99
CA GLN A 223 6.92 -19.65 4.78
C GLN A 223 7.46 -18.93 3.52
N PRO A 224 8.79 -18.96 3.28
CA PRO A 224 9.43 -18.15 2.24
C PRO A 224 8.85 -18.37 0.84
N VAL A 225 8.47 -19.60 0.51
CA VAL A 225 7.85 -19.93 -0.80
C VAL A 225 6.51 -19.22 -0.95
N VAL A 226 5.68 -19.22 0.09
CA VAL A 226 4.35 -18.58 0.05
C VAL A 226 4.49 -17.05 0.03
N CYS A 227 5.45 -16.49 0.81
CA CYS A 227 5.76 -15.06 0.73
C CYS A 227 6.22 -14.66 -0.68
N GLN A 228 7.09 -15.49 -1.32
CA GLN A 228 7.53 -15.23 -2.69
C GLN A 228 6.38 -15.33 -3.70
N THR A 229 5.44 -16.26 -3.51
CA THR A 229 4.23 -16.34 -4.35
C THR A 229 3.43 -15.04 -4.33
N LEU A 230 3.28 -14.38 -3.18
CA LEU A 230 2.65 -13.06 -3.10
C LEU A 230 3.44 -11.99 -3.84
N MET A 231 4.79 -11.98 -3.68
CA MET A 231 5.65 -11.01 -4.36
C MET A 231 5.57 -11.16 -5.89
N ASP A 232 5.49 -12.38 -6.40
CA ASP A 232 5.36 -12.65 -7.83
C ASP A 232 3.94 -12.35 -8.34
N TYR A 233 2.91 -12.60 -7.52
CA TYR A 233 1.53 -12.25 -7.85
C TYR A 233 1.34 -10.74 -8.09
N LEU A 234 2.02 -9.89 -7.33
CA LEU A 234 1.99 -8.44 -7.53
C LEU A 234 2.52 -8.00 -8.90
N LYS A 235 3.37 -8.80 -9.53
CA LYS A 235 3.92 -8.54 -10.87
C LYS A 235 2.97 -8.99 -11.98
N SER A 236 1.88 -9.71 -11.65
CA SER A 236 0.89 -10.19 -12.61
C SER A 236 0.08 -9.05 -13.23
N ASP A 237 -0.43 -9.28 -14.44
CA ASP A 237 -1.29 -8.31 -15.12
C ASP A 237 -2.58 -8.04 -14.35
N LYS A 238 -3.11 -9.05 -13.63
CA LYS A 238 -4.29 -8.93 -12.77
C LYS A 238 -4.04 -7.91 -11.64
N ALA A 239 -2.94 -8.05 -10.90
CA ALA A 239 -2.59 -7.13 -9.83
C ALA A 239 -2.28 -5.71 -10.37
N LYS A 240 -1.56 -5.61 -11.49
CA LYS A 240 -1.27 -4.33 -12.16
C LYS A 240 -2.55 -3.62 -12.62
N THR A 241 -3.51 -4.35 -13.18
CA THR A 241 -4.81 -3.80 -13.58
C THR A 241 -5.54 -3.20 -12.38
N ILE A 242 -5.58 -3.92 -11.25
CA ILE A 242 -6.17 -3.42 -10.01
C ILE A 242 -5.43 -2.13 -9.56
N MET A 243 -4.10 -2.16 -9.46
CA MET A 243 -3.31 -0.99 -9.03
C MET A 243 -3.56 0.23 -9.92
N THR A 244 -3.58 0.04 -11.24
CA THR A 244 -3.83 1.12 -12.21
C THR A 244 -5.24 1.71 -12.06
N SER A 245 -6.26 0.91 -11.72
CA SER A 245 -7.63 1.39 -11.51
C SER A 245 -7.76 2.35 -10.33
N TYR A 246 -6.82 2.28 -9.38
CA TYR A 246 -6.69 3.19 -8.24
C TYR A 246 -5.70 4.34 -8.49
N GLY A 247 -5.18 4.49 -9.71
CA GLY A 247 -4.33 5.61 -10.11
C GLY A 247 -2.84 5.45 -9.81
N TYR A 248 -2.38 4.25 -9.47
CA TYR A 248 -0.95 3.94 -9.41
C TYR A 248 -0.35 3.81 -10.82
N LYS A 249 0.95 4.12 -10.91
CA LYS A 249 1.78 3.91 -12.10
C LYS A 249 2.74 2.74 -11.89
#